data_67e8c8c9536ed2c5d0ab12d1ad42cd8e
#
_entry.id   67e8c8c9536ed2c5d0ab12d1ad42cd8e
#
_cell.length_a   1.000
_cell.length_b   1.000
_cell.length_c   1.000
_cell.angle_alpha   90.00
_cell.angle_beta   90.00
_cell.angle_gamma   90.00
#
_symmetry.space_group_name_H-M   'P 1'
#
loop_
_entity.id
_entity.type
_entity.pdbx_description
1 polymer ?
#
loop_
_entity_poly.entity_id
_entity_poly.type
_entity_poly.pdbx_seq_one_letter_code
_entity_poly.pdbx_strand_id
1 'polypeptide(L)'
;KSEVIQEVSGVAVFSCGHMMEEADRLVERLEAEQIPVTLVNVRFQSMLDTELLDRLMKTHTVFVTLEDTIVQGGYGEKLHAYLAEKNSPEQYAFISGAIPLASVPQGTIPELRHHMQIDAEGLAEKIIPCYKKHLK
;
A
#
# COMPACT_ATOMS: atom_id res chain seq x y z
N LYS A 1 9.86 13.52 1.64
CA LYS A 1 10.64 12.40 1.19
C LYS A 1 10.21 11.12 1.87
N SER A 2 10.16 10.03 1.12
CA SER A 2 9.73 8.75 1.67
C SER A 2 10.81 8.15 2.56
N GLU A 3 10.35 7.40 3.55
CA GLU A 3 11.24 6.73 4.48
C GLU A 3 11.03 5.23 4.36
N VAL A 4 12.06 4.49 3.97
CA VAL A 4 11.97 3.04 3.87
C VAL A 4 12.16 2.43 5.24
N ILE A 5 11.12 1.78 5.75
CA ILE A 5 11.15 1.14 7.07
C ILE A 5 11.82 -0.23 6.97
N GLN A 6 11.47 -0.99 5.95
CA GLN A 6 12.16 -2.25 5.64
C GLN A 6 12.06 -2.49 4.15
N GLU A 7 13.07 -3.11 3.58
CA GLU A 7 13.10 -3.37 2.15
C GLU A 7 13.51 -4.82 1.87
N VAL A 8 12.63 -5.55 1.22
CA VAL A 8 12.90 -6.91 0.78
C VAL A 8 12.42 -7.07 -0.67
N SER A 9 11.39 -7.87 -0.92
CA SER A 9 10.86 -8.06 -2.26
C SER A 9 9.36 -8.35 -2.18
N GLY A 10 8.75 -8.67 -3.28
CA GLY A 10 7.37 -9.16 -3.32
C GLY A 10 6.32 -8.07 -3.28
N VAL A 11 5.86 -7.72 -2.08
CA VAL A 11 4.81 -6.71 -1.90
C VAL A 11 5.41 -5.44 -1.35
N ALA A 12 5.09 -4.31 -1.96
CA ALA A 12 5.51 -2.99 -1.46
C ALA A 12 4.30 -2.27 -0.88
N VAL A 13 4.35 -1.94 0.40
CA VAL A 13 3.27 -1.23 1.09
C VAL A 13 3.71 0.19 1.36
N PHE A 14 2.90 1.15 0.92
CA PHE A 14 3.16 2.57 1.10
C PHE A 14 2.14 3.13 2.08
N SER A 15 2.62 3.54 3.25
CA SER A 15 1.76 4.09 4.30
C SER A 15 1.79 5.60 4.24
N CYS A 16 0.63 6.22 4.08
CA CYS A 16 0.50 7.67 3.94
C CYS A 16 -0.28 8.24 5.10
N GLY A 17 0.21 9.33 5.66
CA GLY A 17 -0.49 10.01 6.75
C GLY A 17 -0.55 9.16 8.01
N HIS A 18 -1.75 8.98 8.56
CA HIS A 18 -1.94 8.30 9.84
C HIS A 18 -2.16 6.79 9.73
N MET A 19 -1.66 6.18 8.68
CA MET A 19 -1.95 4.78 8.41
C MET A 19 -0.86 3.80 8.85
N MET A 20 0.18 4.26 9.53
CA MET A 20 1.29 3.38 9.90
C MET A 20 0.87 2.21 10.80
N GLU A 21 -0.07 2.45 11.69
CA GLU A 21 -0.54 1.38 12.59
C GLU A 21 -1.19 0.26 11.78
N GLU A 22 -2.04 0.62 10.82
CA GLU A 22 -2.65 -0.37 9.95
C GLU A 22 -1.61 -1.02 9.04
N ALA A 23 -0.64 -0.24 8.58
CA ALA A 23 0.42 -0.78 7.73
C ALA A 23 1.25 -1.82 8.49
N ASP A 24 1.57 -1.56 9.75
CA ASP A 24 2.31 -2.53 10.57
C ASP A 24 1.54 -3.83 10.71
N ARG A 25 0.23 -3.74 10.96
CA ARG A 25 -0.61 -4.93 11.06
C ARG A 25 -0.65 -5.71 9.75
N LEU A 26 -0.72 -4.98 8.64
CA LEU A 26 -0.73 -5.62 7.32
C LEU A 26 0.57 -6.35 7.06
N VAL A 27 1.70 -5.72 7.37
CA VAL A 27 2.99 -6.34 7.18
C VAL A 27 3.09 -7.63 8.01
N GLU A 28 2.69 -7.57 9.28
CA GLU A 28 2.71 -8.75 10.14
C GLU A 28 1.84 -9.88 9.57
N ARG A 29 0.66 -9.53 9.09
CA ARG A 29 -0.27 -10.52 8.54
C ARG A 29 0.29 -11.18 7.29
N LEU A 30 0.90 -10.40 6.40
CA LEU A 30 1.47 -10.93 5.18
C LEU A 30 2.72 -11.76 5.46
N GLU A 31 3.55 -11.31 6.40
CA GLU A 31 4.74 -12.07 6.77
C GLU A 31 4.38 -13.40 7.42
N ALA A 32 3.26 -13.46 8.12
CA ALA A 32 2.76 -14.70 8.67
C ALA A 32 2.39 -15.71 7.56
N GLU A 33 2.09 -15.22 6.38
CA GLU A 33 1.84 -16.07 5.20
C GLU A 33 3.11 -16.29 4.38
N GLN A 34 4.26 -15.89 4.93
CA GLN A 34 5.56 -16.05 4.28
C GLN A 34 5.68 -15.23 3.01
N ILE A 35 4.99 -14.10 2.96
CA ILE A 35 5.09 -13.17 1.86
C ILE A 35 6.07 -12.07 2.25
N PRO A 36 7.12 -11.85 1.45
CA PRO A 36 8.05 -10.76 1.76
C PRO A 36 7.41 -9.41 1.48
N VAL A 37 7.62 -8.46 2.39
CA VAL A 37 6.96 -7.15 2.31
C VAL A 37 7.98 -6.04 2.54
N THR A 38 7.97 -5.05 1.65
CA THR A 38 8.70 -3.81 1.82
C THR A 38 7.72 -2.77 2.35
N LEU A 39 8.11 -2.05 3.39
CA LEU A 39 7.26 -1.02 3.99
C LEU A 39 7.90 0.34 3.82
N VAL A 40 7.16 1.27 3.23
CA VAL A 40 7.61 2.64 3.02
C VAL A 40 6.65 3.59 3.70
N ASN A 41 7.18 4.48 4.53
CA ASN A 41 6.40 5.53 5.15
C ASN A 41 6.51 6.79 4.27
N VAL A 42 5.38 7.19 3.68
CA VAL A 42 5.32 8.38 2.84
C VAL A 42 5.01 9.56 3.73
N ARG A 43 6.00 10.44 3.92
CA ARG A 43 5.85 11.60 4.76
C ARG A 43 5.19 12.73 3.99
N PHE A 44 4.12 13.25 4.55
CA PHE A 44 3.35 14.33 3.96
C PHE A 44 2.96 13.97 2.52
N GLN A 45 2.47 14.90 1.78
CA GLN A 45 2.06 14.67 0.41
C GLN A 45 3.17 15.03 -0.54
N SER A 46 4.28 14.43 -0.33
CA SER A 46 5.43 14.74 -1.14
C SER A 46 5.25 14.19 -2.55
N MET A 47 6.09 14.68 -3.43
CA MET A 47 6.18 14.16 -4.77
C MET A 47 6.66 12.71 -4.74
N LEU A 48 6.36 11.98 -5.77
CA LEU A 48 6.82 10.61 -5.88
C LEU A 48 8.34 10.53 -5.82
N ASP A 49 8.83 9.55 -5.08
CA ASP A 49 10.25 9.26 -5.04
C ASP A 49 10.52 8.28 -6.18
N THR A 50 10.77 8.80 -7.36
CA THR A 50 10.89 7.97 -8.54
C THR A 50 12.11 7.06 -8.53
N GLU A 51 13.19 7.47 -7.88
CA GLU A 51 14.36 6.60 -7.74
C GLU A 51 14.01 5.36 -6.93
N LEU A 52 13.30 5.56 -5.82
CA LEU A 52 12.85 4.44 -4.99
C LEU A 52 11.90 3.54 -5.77
N LEU A 53 10.94 4.14 -6.47
CA LEU A 53 9.95 3.37 -7.22
C LEU A 53 10.61 2.55 -8.34
N ASP A 54 11.55 3.15 -9.05
CA ASP A 54 12.27 2.43 -10.10
C ASP A 54 13.02 1.23 -9.53
N ARG A 55 13.60 1.40 -8.35
CA ARG A 55 14.29 0.31 -7.68
C ARG A 55 13.33 -0.79 -7.25
N LEU A 56 12.21 -0.41 -6.65
CA LEU A 56 11.24 -1.38 -6.15
C LEU A 56 10.55 -2.14 -7.29
N MET A 57 10.33 -1.50 -8.42
CA MET A 57 9.70 -2.17 -9.56
C MET A 57 10.48 -3.36 -10.07
N LYS A 58 11.76 -3.42 -9.78
CA LYS A 58 12.60 -4.53 -10.22
C LYS A 58 12.41 -5.79 -9.36
N THR A 59 11.96 -5.62 -8.14
CA THR A 59 11.87 -6.72 -7.17
C THR A 59 10.48 -6.93 -6.61
N HIS A 60 9.51 -6.10 -6.95
CA HIS A 60 8.15 -6.17 -6.40
C HIS A 60 7.13 -6.30 -7.51
N THR A 61 6.08 -7.06 -7.24
CA THR A 61 5.00 -7.26 -8.20
C THR A 61 3.66 -6.75 -7.71
N VAL A 62 3.51 -6.52 -6.41
CA VAL A 62 2.26 -6.00 -5.86
C VAL A 62 2.57 -4.71 -5.10
N PHE A 63 1.84 -3.66 -5.42
CA PHE A 63 2.03 -2.34 -4.81
C PHE A 63 0.74 -1.95 -4.10
N VAL A 64 0.84 -1.61 -2.83
CA VAL A 64 -0.30 -1.32 -1.97
C VAL A 64 -0.14 0.06 -1.36
N THR A 65 -1.20 0.87 -1.39
CA THR A 65 -1.18 2.14 -0.66
C THR A 65 -2.24 2.13 0.42
N LEU A 66 -1.91 2.73 1.55
CA LEU A 66 -2.85 2.99 2.63
C LEU A 66 -2.87 4.49 2.83
N GLU A 67 -4.00 5.13 2.56
CA GLU A 67 -4.05 6.58 2.68
C GLU A 67 -5.42 7.09 3.08
N ASP A 68 -5.42 8.32 3.60
CA ASP A 68 -6.63 9.04 3.97
C ASP A 68 -7.13 9.80 2.74
N THR A 69 -8.34 9.50 2.29
CA THR A 69 -8.89 10.12 1.09
C THR A 69 -9.22 11.60 1.24
N ILE A 70 -9.19 12.11 2.47
CA ILE A 70 -9.41 13.54 2.67
C ILE A 70 -8.28 14.35 2.07
N VAL A 71 -7.12 13.75 2.01
CA VAL A 71 -5.94 14.38 1.46
C VAL A 71 -6.06 14.44 -0.05
N GLN A 72 -6.17 15.65 -0.59
CA GLN A 72 -6.36 15.82 -2.03
C GLN A 72 -5.15 15.38 -2.83
N GLY A 73 -5.41 14.86 -4.02
CA GLY A 73 -4.37 14.41 -4.91
C GLY A 73 -3.66 13.18 -4.40
N GLY A 74 -4.41 12.26 -3.83
CA GLY A 74 -3.91 11.08 -3.15
C GLY A 74 -2.66 10.45 -3.76
N TYR A 75 -1.78 10.04 -2.88
CA TYR A 75 -0.51 9.43 -3.28
C TYR A 75 -0.74 8.20 -4.16
N GLY A 76 -1.78 7.41 -3.83
CA GLY A 76 -2.09 6.19 -4.58
C GLY A 76 -2.36 6.45 -6.05
N GLU A 77 -3.06 7.55 -6.36
CA GLU A 77 -3.33 7.90 -7.75
C GLU A 77 -2.04 8.19 -8.51
N LYS A 78 -1.15 8.93 -7.87
CA LYS A 78 0.14 9.29 -8.48
C LYS A 78 1.00 8.05 -8.67
N LEU A 79 1.03 7.19 -7.66
CA LEU A 79 1.80 5.96 -7.73
C LEU A 79 1.27 5.04 -8.83
N HIS A 80 -0.04 4.86 -8.89
CA HIS A 80 -0.63 4.00 -9.90
C HIS A 80 -0.35 4.52 -11.32
N ALA A 81 -0.46 5.83 -11.51
CA ALA A 81 -0.16 6.42 -12.82
C ALA A 81 1.29 6.17 -13.22
N TYR A 82 2.21 6.30 -12.27
CA TYR A 82 3.62 6.07 -12.55
C TYR A 82 3.89 4.60 -12.90
N LEU A 83 3.29 3.68 -12.15
CA LEU A 83 3.44 2.26 -12.42
C LEU A 83 2.88 1.89 -13.79
N ALA A 84 1.72 2.44 -14.14
CA ALA A 84 1.07 2.16 -15.42
C ALA A 84 1.90 2.69 -16.59
N GLU A 85 2.59 3.81 -16.38
CA GLU A 85 3.44 4.39 -17.41
C GLU A 85 4.68 3.54 -17.68
N LYS A 86 5.21 2.90 -16.63
CA LYS A 86 6.47 2.16 -16.73
C LYS A 86 6.30 0.66 -16.96
N ASN A 87 5.12 0.11 -16.73
CA ASN A 87 4.90 -1.33 -16.78
C ASN A 87 3.64 -1.67 -17.55
N SER A 88 3.59 -2.89 -18.11
CA SER A 88 2.35 -3.38 -18.69
C SER A 88 1.45 -3.91 -17.55
N PRO A 89 0.12 -3.96 -17.79
CA PRO A 89 -0.81 -4.39 -16.72
C PRO A 89 -0.55 -5.79 -16.17
N GLU A 90 0.08 -6.66 -16.94
CA GLU A 90 0.35 -8.03 -16.49
C GLU A 90 1.54 -8.12 -15.55
N GLN A 91 2.35 -7.08 -15.45
CA GLN A 91 3.59 -7.13 -14.69
C GLN A 91 3.42 -6.80 -13.22
N TYR A 92 2.31 -6.20 -12.85
CA TYR A 92 2.11 -5.76 -11.47
C TYR A 92 0.64 -5.73 -11.10
N ALA A 93 0.39 -5.64 -9.79
CA ALA A 93 -0.96 -5.40 -9.27
C ALA A 93 -0.88 -4.17 -8.36
N PHE A 94 -1.93 -3.35 -8.38
CA PHE A 94 -2.01 -2.18 -7.53
C PHE A 94 -3.29 -2.26 -6.70
N ILE A 95 -3.16 -2.09 -5.38
CA ILE A 95 -4.28 -2.16 -4.46
C ILE A 95 -4.26 -0.89 -3.61
N SER A 96 -5.38 -0.19 -3.58
CA SER A 96 -5.49 1.04 -2.82
C SER A 96 -6.47 0.87 -1.67
N GLY A 97 -6.00 1.18 -0.45
CA GLY A 97 -6.87 1.27 0.72
C GLY A 97 -6.96 2.73 1.13
N ALA A 98 -8.12 3.33 0.93
CA ALA A 98 -8.31 4.75 1.21
C ALA A 98 -9.66 4.96 1.88
N ILE A 99 -9.71 5.87 2.86
CA ILE A 99 -10.93 6.16 3.61
C ILE A 99 -10.90 7.62 4.10
N PRO A 100 -12.05 8.32 4.02
CA PRO A 100 -12.11 9.70 4.54
C PRO A 100 -12.28 9.68 6.06
N LEU A 101 -11.17 9.79 6.78
CA LEU A 101 -11.20 9.68 8.24
C LEU A 101 -12.00 10.77 8.93
N ALA A 102 -12.02 11.98 8.36
CA ALA A 102 -12.71 13.10 9.00
C ALA A 102 -14.23 12.96 9.00
N SER A 103 -14.77 12.13 8.13
CA SER A 103 -16.22 11.94 8.04
C SER A 103 -16.72 10.77 8.88
N VAL A 104 -15.85 10.14 9.66
CA VAL A 104 -16.15 8.93 10.42
C VAL A 104 -15.99 9.22 11.91
N PRO A 105 -17.00 8.91 12.75
CA PRO A 105 -16.84 9.04 14.21
C PRO A 105 -15.66 8.21 14.68
N GLN A 106 -14.88 8.77 15.59
CA GLN A 106 -13.64 8.16 16.00
C GLN A 106 -13.79 6.73 16.52
N GLY A 107 -14.84 6.47 17.25
CA GLY A 107 -15.06 5.14 17.82
C GLY A 107 -15.38 4.06 16.81
N THR A 108 -15.75 4.43 15.58
CA THR A 108 -16.15 3.47 14.56
C THR A 108 -15.14 3.31 13.43
N ILE A 109 -14.04 4.05 13.46
CA ILE A 109 -13.07 4.01 12.40
C ILE A 109 -12.55 2.58 12.12
N PRO A 110 -12.13 1.80 13.12
CA PRO A 110 -11.65 0.45 12.82
C PRO A 110 -12.68 -0.44 12.17
N GLU A 111 -13.93 -0.36 12.65
CA GLU A 111 -15.00 -1.16 12.08
C GLU A 111 -15.30 -0.77 10.63
N LEU A 112 -15.31 0.52 10.34
CA LEU A 112 -15.56 0.99 9.00
C LEU A 112 -14.45 0.56 8.04
N ARG A 113 -13.21 0.66 8.47
CA ARG A 113 -12.08 0.22 7.64
C ARG A 113 -12.20 -1.25 7.28
N HIS A 114 -12.55 -2.08 8.25
CA HIS A 114 -12.73 -3.50 7.99
C HIS A 114 -13.87 -3.75 7.01
N HIS A 115 -14.99 -3.07 7.22
CA HIS A 115 -16.15 -3.23 6.36
C HIS A 115 -15.83 -2.86 4.91
N MET A 116 -15.00 -1.85 4.72
CA MET A 116 -14.58 -1.41 3.39
C MET A 116 -13.35 -2.15 2.89
N GLN A 117 -12.87 -3.13 3.66
CA GLN A 117 -11.72 -3.96 3.30
C GLN A 117 -10.42 -3.17 3.12
N ILE A 118 -10.22 -2.15 3.97
CA ILE A 118 -8.96 -1.40 3.95
C ILE A 118 -8.14 -1.60 5.22
N ASP A 119 -8.65 -2.36 6.19
CA ASP A 119 -7.85 -2.73 7.34
C ASP A 119 -6.91 -3.87 6.96
N ALA A 120 -6.03 -4.25 7.89
CA ALA A 120 -5.01 -5.25 7.62
C ALA A 120 -5.59 -6.58 7.11
N GLU A 121 -6.67 -7.04 7.73
CA GLU A 121 -7.26 -8.32 7.33
C GLU A 121 -7.91 -8.24 5.95
N GLY A 122 -8.70 -7.20 5.71
CA GLY A 122 -9.37 -7.03 4.42
C GLY A 122 -8.38 -6.89 3.27
N LEU A 123 -7.33 -6.11 3.50
CA LEU A 123 -6.31 -5.92 2.48
C LEU A 123 -5.51 -7.20 2.26
N ALA A 124 -5.19 -7.93 3.32
CA ALA A 124 -4.46 -9.19 3.18
C ALA A 124 -5.24 -10.16 2.30
N GLU A 125 -6.56 -10.23 2.47
CA GLU A 125 -7.40 -11.10 1.66
C GLU A 125 -7.34 -10.76 0.17
N LYS A 126 -7.10 -9.51 -0.17
CA LYS A 126 -6.93 -9.09 -1.56
C LYS A 126 -5.50 -9.30 -2.05
N ILE A 127 -4.54 -9.03 -1.19
CA ILE A 127 -3.12 -9.03 -1.56
C ILE A 127 -2.60 -10.45 -1.80
N ILE A 128 -2.97 -11.38 -0.93
CA ILE A 128 -2.44 -12.74 -0.99
C ILE A 128 -2.68 -13.39 -2.35
N PRO A 129 -3.92 -13.40 -2.89
CA PRO A 129 -4.13 -13.99 -4.21
C PRO A 129 -3.38 -13.24 -5.32
N CYS A 130 -3.31 -11.90 -5.22
CA CYS A 130 -2.60 -11.12 -6.21
C CYS A 130 -1.11 -11.44 -6.21
N TYR A 131 -0.54 -11.59 -5.04
CA TYR A 131 0.88 -11.92 -4.93
C TYR A 131 1.15 -13.29 -5.55
N LYS A 132 0.32 -14.27 -5.23
CA LYS A 132 0.49 -15.63 -5.76
C LYS A 132 0.34 -15.66 -7.27
N LYS A 133 -0.57 -14.87 -7.81
CA LYS A 133 -0.78 -14.78 -9.25
C LYS A 133 0.44 -14.20 -9.97
N HIS A 134 1.15 -13.29 -9.32
CA HIS A 134 2.30 -12.61 -9.93
C HIS A 134 3.65 -13.17 -9.52
N LEU A 135 3.66 -14.32 -8.88
CA LEU A 135 4.92 -15.01 -8.55
C LEU A 135 5.65 -15.39 -9.82
N LYS A 136 6.95 -15.22 -9.79
CA LYS A 136 7.81 -15.61 -10.91
C LYS A 136 8.62 -16.85 -10.58
#